data_cd5e27ee93567751c59fbc4d4ca77d9f
#
_entry.id   cd5e27ee93567751c59fbc4d4ca77d9f
#
_cell.length_a   1.000
_cell.length_b   1.000
_cell.length_c   1.000
_cell.angle_alpha   90.00
_cell.angle_beta   90.00
_cell.angle_gamma   90.00
#
_symmetry.space_group_name_H-M   'P 1'
#
loop_
_entity.id
_entity.type
_entity.pdbx_description
1 polymer ?
#
loop_
_entity_poly.entity_id
_entity_poly.type
_entity_poly.pdbx_seq_one_letter_code
_entity_poly.pdbx_strand_id
1 'polypeptide(L)'
;MFDDVRDLYNKTILERGRKPLHMQALADFDVTAKGDNPMCGDRVEVWVKLADSGVIAETGYKARGCEISVVSADLMVEAVAGQNLTATKALFASFRTLVETGACPDCAEALQPLSAVHKYRSRIKCATLPWHALIAALDGKTTSVSSEGGSP
;
A
#
# COMPACT_ATOMS: atom_id res chain seq x y z
N MET A 1 7.12 11.99 -27.34
CA MET A 1 5.82 11.53 -27.02
C MET A 1 5.51 11.80 -25.57
N PHE A 2 4.35 12.27 -25.31
CA PHE A 2 4.02 12.50 -23.93
C PHE A 2 3.64 11.19 -23.28
N ASP A 3 3.86 11.11 -22.00
CA ASP A 3 3.44 9.98 -21.24
C ASP A 3 1.94 10.05 -21.08
N ASP A 4 1.28 9.07 -21.60
CA ASP A 4 -0.15 8.98 -21.54
C ASP A 4 -0.53 8.34 -20.22
N VAL A 5 -1.54 8.87 -19.55
CA VAL A 5 -2.05 8.25 -18.33
C VAL A 5 -2.44 6.79 -18.54
N ARG A 6 -2.68 6.38 -19.78
CA ARG A 6 -2.96 4.99 -20.08
C ARG A 6 -1.81 4.06 -19.72
N ASP A 7 -0.57 4.57 -19.71
CA ASP A 7 0.57 3.77 -19.27
C ASP A 7 0.49 3.41 -17.81
N LEU A 8 -0.14 4.27 -17.02
CA LEU A 8 -0.30 4.01 -15.60
C LEU A 8 -1.34 2.91 -15.36
N TYR A 9 -2.36 2.86 -16.18
CA TYR A 9 -3.48 1.97 -15.98
C TYR A 9 -3.32 0.68 -16.77
N ASN A 10 -2.30 -0.11 -16.41
CA ASN A 10 -2.13 -1.43 -17.00
C ASN A 10 -3.27 -2.35 -16.53
N LYS A 11 -3.29 -3.57 -17.07
CA LYS A 11 -4.38 -4.51 -16.81
C LYS A 11 -4.62 -4.75 -15.33
N THR A 12 -3.54 -4.98 -14.57
CA THR A 12 -3.66 -5.26 -13.13
C THR A 12 -4.25 -4.07 -12.39
N ILE A 13 -3.76 -2.87 -12.69
CA ILE A 13 -4.24 -1.67 -12.02
C ILE A 13 -5.72 -1.45 -12.32
N LEU A 14 -6.12 -1.63 -13.58
CA LEU A 14 -7.52 -1.48 -13.94
C LEU A 14 -8.41 -2.50 -13.25
N GLU A 15 -8.00 -3.75 -13.23
CA GLU A 15 -8.80 -4.81 -12.63
C GLU A 15 -8.93 -4.64 -11.12
N ARG A 16 -7.82 -4.41 -10.44
CA ARG A 16 -7.82 -4.29 -8.98
C ARG A 16 -8.45 -2.99 -8.52
N GLY A 17 -8.35 -1.93 -9.32
CA GLY A 17 -9.00 -0.68 -9.01
C GLY A 17 -10.53 -0.78 -9.08
N ARG A 18 -11.04 -1.56 -10.05
CA ARG A 18 -12.47 -1.74 -10.21
C ARG A 18 -13.05 -2.76 -9.25
N LYS A 19 -12.31 -3.86 -9.05
CA LYS A 19 -12.75 -4.96 -8.19
C LYS A 19 -11.60 -5.41 -7.31
N PRO A 20 -11.32 -4.67 -6.25
CA PRO A 20 -10.30 -5.10 -5.31
C PRO A 20 -10.71 -6.43 -4.69
N LEU A 21 -9.74 -7.31 -4.49
CA LEU A 21 -9.99 -8.64 -3.99
C LEU A 21 -10.01 -8.69 -2.46
N HIS A 22 -9.39 -7.71 -1.81
CA HIS A 22 -9.13 -7.78 -0.37
C HIS A 22 -9.65 -6.60 0.42
N MET A 23 -10.51 -5.77 -0.18
CA MET A 23 -11.02 -4.59 0.51
C MET A 23 -12.12 -4.97 1.47
N GLN A 24 -11.74 -5.20 2.71
CA GLN A 24 -12.70 -5.46 3.78
C GLN A 24 -12.08 -5.14 5.13
N ALA A 25 -12.91 -4.68 6.05
CA ALA A 25 -12.51 -4.48 7.43
C ALA A 25 -12.41 -5.84 8.12
N LEU A 26 -11.54 -5.94 9.12
CA LEU A 26 -11.49 -7.12 9.97
C LEU A 26 -12.25 -6.83 11.25
N ALA A 27 -13.15 -7.71 11.62
CA ALA A 27 -13.85 -7.61 12.90
C ALA A 27 -12.93 -7.95 14.06
N ASP A 28 -11.99 -8.86 13.82
CA ASP A 28 -11.03 -9.30 14.82
C ASP A 28 -9.64 -8.90 14.35
N PHE A 29 -8.99 -8.02 15.08
CA PHE A 29 -7.66 -7.53 14.72
C PHE A 29 -6.87 -7.17 15.97
N ASP A 30 -5.55 -7.09 15.84
CA ASP A 30 -4.67 -6.74 16.94
C ASP A 30 -4.20 -5.29 16.85
N VAL A 31 -4.00 -4.79 15.65
CA VAL A 31 -3.54 -3.41 15.45
C VAL A 31 -4.26 -2.79 14.26
N THR A 32 -4.36 -1.47 14.27
CA THR A 32 -5.02 -0.71 13.20
C THR A 32 -4.40 0.67 13.09
N ALA A 33 -4.52 1.27 11.92
CA ALA A 33 -4.11 2.66 11.71
C ALA A 33 -4.86 3.24 10.52
N LYS A 34 -4.91 4.56 10.48
CA LYS A 34 -5.51 5.31 9.38
C LYS A 34 -4.45 6.16 8.73
N GLY A 35 -4.59 6.37 7.42
CA GLY A 35 -3.71 7.25 6.68
C GLY A 35 -4.52 8.14 5.75
N ASP A 36 -3.98 9.32 5.45
CA ASP A 36 -4.62 10.19 4.50
C ASP A 36 -3.57 10.95 3.69
N ASN A 37 -3.97 11.32 2.48
CA ASN A 37 -3.17 12.15 1.60
C ASN A 37 -4.00 13.40 1.33
N PRO A 38 -3.74 14.51 2.06
CA PRO A 38 -4.57 15.70 1.93
C PRO A 38 -4.53 16.34 0.54
N MET A 39 -3.47 16.10 -0.22
CA MET A 39 -3.36 16.65 -1.57
C MET A 39 -4.37 16.04 -2.53
N CYS A 40 -4.66 14.76 -2.36
CA CYS A 40 -5.56 14.03 -3.26
C CYS A 40 -6.86 13.61 -2.60
N GLY A 41 -6.99 13.82 -1.30
CA GLY A 41 -8.18 13.36 -0.58
C GLY A 41 -8.25 11.87 -0.37
N ASP A 42 -7.14 11.16 -0.59
CA ASP A 42 -7.10 9.72 -0.38
C ASP A 42 -7.17 9.41 1.11
N ARG A 43 -7.91 8.36 1.45
CA ARG A 43 -7.98 7.87 2.82
C ARG A 43 -7.89 6.36 2.82
N VAL A 44 -7.17 5.83 3.81
CA VAL A 44 -7.06 4.39 3.99
C VAL A 44 -7.12 4.06 5.46
N GLU A 45 -7.75 2.92 5.76
CA GLU A 45 -7.75 2.37 7.10
C GLU A 45 -7.30 0.92 6.96
N VAL A 46 -6.40 0.48 7.86
CA VAL A 46 -5.80 -0.84 7.80
C VAL A 46 -6.02 -1.54 9.13
N TRP A 47 -6.39 -2.79 9.08
CA TRP A 47 -6.53 -3.66 10.26
C TRP A 47 -5.62 -4.86 10.07
N VAL A 48 -4.91 -5.26 11.12
CA VAL A 48 -3.98 -6.38 11.05
C VAL A 48 -4.25 -7.36 12.17
N LYS A 49 -4.39 -8.62 11.82
CA LYS A 49 -4.43 -9.72 12.76
C LYS A 49 -3.06 -10.37 12.78
N LEU A 50 -2.47 -10.50 13.96
CA LEU A 50 -1.14 -11.08 14.12
C LEU A 50 -1.24 -12.51 14.64
N ALA A 51 -0.35 -13.37 14.15
CA ALA A 51 -0.17 -14.70 14.71
C ALA A 51 0.71 -14.60 15.97
N ASP A 52 0.75 -15.65 16.77
CA ASP A 52 1.52 -15.68 18.01
C ASP A 52 2.99 -15.35 17.80
N SER A 53 3.52 -15.71 16.64
CA SER A 53 4.91 -15.44 16.29
C SER A 53 5.19 -14.00 15.91
N GLY A 54 4.13 -13.17 15.83
CA GLY A 54 4.28 -11.78 15.43
C GLY A 54 4.21 -11.54 13.93
N VAL A 55 3.96 -12.58 13.15
CA VAL A 55 3.80 -12.40 11.71
C VAL A 55 2.36 -12.01 11.40
N ILE A 56 2.18 -11.37 10.24
CA ILE A 56 0.86 -10.95 9.79
C ILE A 56 0.08 -12.19 9.35
N ALA A 57 -1.01 -12.47 10.08
CA ALA A 57 -1.90 -13.58 9.73
C ALA A 57 -2.95 -13.13 8.72
N GLU A 58 -3.45 -11.91 8.89
CA GLU A 58 -4.51 -11.40 8.04
C GLU A 58 -4.46 -9.88 8.03
N THR A 59 -4.71 -9.27 6.88
CA THR A 59 -4.79 -7.81 6.75
C THR A 59 -6.10 -7.46 6.07
N GLY A 60 -6.80 -6.49 6.63
CA GLY A 60 -7.97 -5.90 5.99
C GLY A 60 -7.72 -4.43 5.74
N TYR A 61 -8.45 -3.84 4.83
CA TYR A 61 -8.35 -2.42 4.57
C TYR A 61 -9.63 -1.87 3.98
N LYS A 62 -9.81 -0.57 4.14
CA LYS A 62 -10.77 0.23 3.39
C LYS A 62 -10.00 1.42 2.84
N ALA A 63 -10.24 1.74 1.59
CA ALA A 63 -9.57 2.87 0.96
C ALA A 63 -10.55 3.56 0.05
N ARG A 64 -10.39 4.87 -0.08
CA ARG A 64 -11.16 5.65 -1.04
C ARG A 64 -10.32 6.82 -1.52
N GLY A 65 -10.69 7.33 -2.70
CA GLY A 65 -9.95 8.37 -3.38
C GLY A 65 -9.33 7.82 -4.63
N CYS A 66 -8.03 7.97 -4.79
CA CYS A 66 -7.33 7.54 -5.99
C CYS A 66 -7.30 6.02 -6.11
N GLU A 67 -7.58 5.52 -7.31
CA GLU A 67 -7.52 4.07 -7.57
C GLU A 67 -6.14 3.51 -7.29
N ILE A 68 -5.09 4.29 -7.44
CA ILE A 68 -3.73 3.82 -7.16
C ILE A 68 -3.57 3.44 -5.69
N SER A 69 -4.20 4.20 -4.77
CA SER A 69 -4.19 3.83 -3.35
C SER A 69 -4.90 2.50 -3.13
N VAL A 70 -6.03 2.31 -3.78
CA VAL A 70 -6.80 1.06 -3.67
C VAL A 70 -5.98 -0.12 -4.18
N VAL A 71 -5.40 0.03 -5.38
CA VAL A 71 -4.60 -1.04 -5.98
C VAL A 71 -3.39 -1.37 -5.12
N SER A 72 -2.70 -0.33 -4.64
CA SER A 72 -1.52 -0.53 -3.81
C SER A 72 -1.89 -1.28 -2.53
N ALA A 73 -2.98 -0.90 -1.88
CA ALA A 73 -3.44 -1.59 -0.67
C ALA A 73 -3.79 -3.04 -0.96
N ASP A 74 -4.48 -3.28 -2.07
CA ASP A 74 -4.92 -4.62 -2.43
C ASP A 74 -3.73 -5.55 -2.69
N LEU A 75 -2.73 -5.07 -3.42
CA LEU A 75 -1.52 -5.85 -3.68
C LEU A 75 -0.64 -5.99 -2.44
N MET A 76 -0.64 -4.97 -1.59
CA MET A 76 0.08 -5.00 -0.32
C MET A 76 -0.41 -6.16 0.56
N VAL A 77 -1.72 -6.35 0.64
CA VAL A 77 -2.28 -7.43 1.45
C VAL A 77 -1.68 -8.77 1.05
N GLU A 78 -1.49 -8.99 -0.24
CA GLU A 78 -0.89 -10.22 -0.73
C GLU A 78 0.59 -10.31 -0.41
N ALA A 79 1.30 -9.19 -0.56
CA ALA A 79 2.75 -9.19 -0.39
C ALA A 79 3.19 -9.37 1.06
N VAL A 80 2.39 -8.87 2.02
CA VAL A 80 2.81 -8.89 3.42
C VAL A 80 2.30 -10.09 4.20
N ALA A 81 1.49 -10.93 3.60
CA ALA A 81 0.95 -12.11 4.28
C ALA A 81 2.09 -12.99 4.79
N GLY A 82 2.07 -13.32 6.08
CA GLY A 82 3.08 -14.16 6.70
C GLY A 82 4.39 -13.44 7.03
N GLN A 83 4.47 -12.13 6.84
CA GLN A 83 5.68 -11.37 7.12
C GLN A 83 5.62 -10.74 8.51
N ASN A 84 6.79 -10.55 9.13
CA ASN A 84 6.87 -9.81 10.39
C ASN A 84 7.14 -8.33 10.10
N LEU A 85 7.26 -7.52 11.16
CA LEU A 85 7.47 -6.07 11.00
C LEU A 85 8.76 -5.78 10.22
N THR A 86 9.85 -6.45 10.56
CA THR A 86 11.14 -6.20 9.91
C THR A 86 11.05 -6.51 8.42
N ALA A 87 10.47 -7.66 8.07
CA ALA A 87 10.32 -8.06 6.66
C ALA A 87 9.37 -7.12 5.93
N THR A 88 8.31 -6.67 6.60
CA THR A 88 7.36 -5.72 6.00
C THR A 88 8.02 -4.38 5.71
N LYS A 89 8.87 -3.90 6.64
CA LYS A 89 9.62 -2.66 6.39
C LYS A 89 10.58 -2.80 5.22
N ALA A 90 11.22 -3.96 5.09
CA ALA A 90 12.10 -4.23 3.95
C ALA A 90 11.32 -4.26 2.63
N LEU A 91 10.15 -4.89 2.65
CA LEU A 91 9.27 -4.88 1.48
C LEU A 91 8.87 -3.46 1.10
N PHE A 92 8.55 -2.64 2.08
CA PHE A 92 8.17 -1.25 1.82
C PHE A 92 9.34 -0.47 1.21
N ALA A 93 10.54 -0.66 1.72
CA ALA A 93 11.72 0.01 1.16
C ALA A 93 11.92 -0.36 -0.31
N SER A 94 11.77 -1.64 -0.63
CA SER A 94 11.86 -2.11 -2.02
C SER A 94 10.73 -1.53 -2.87
N PHE A 95 9.52 -1.51 -2.34
CA PHE A 95 8.37 -0.97 -3.05
C PHE A 95 8.56 0.52 -3.35
N ARG A 96 9.11 1.27 -2.40
CA ARG A 96 9.41 2.68 -2.64
C ARG A 96 10.39 2.85 -3.78
N THR A 97 11.42 2.03 -3.83
CA THR A 97 12.35 2.05 -4.95
C THR A 97 11.62 1.80 -6.27
N LEU A 98 10.73 0.82 -6.27
CA LEU A 98 9.97 0.49 -7.48
C LEU A 98 9.13 1.66 -7.97
N VAL A 99 8.37 2.31 -7.08
CA VAL A 99 7.47 3.39 -7.51
C VAL A 99 8.20 4.70 -7.74
N GLU A 100 9.40 4.88 -7.19
CA GLU A 100 10.18 6.10 -7.40
C GLU A 100 11.05 6.01 -8.64
N THR A 101 11.56 4.83 -8.97
CA THR A 101 12.49 4.67 -10.08
C THR A 101 11.92 3.85 -11.25
N GLY A 102 10.88 3.09 -11.01
CA GLY A 102 10.29 2.23 -12.02
C GLY A 102 10.95 0.87 -12.14
N ALA A 103 12.00 0.61 -11.36
CA ALA A 103 12.73 -0.64 -11.47
C ALA A 103 13.14 -1.16 -10.10
N CYS A 104 12.81 -2.40 -9.83
CA CYS A 104 13.25 -3.11 -8.65
C CYS A 104 13.11 -4.60 -8.94
N PRO A 105 14.14 -5.20 -9.58
CA PRO A 105 14.05 -6.62 -9.96
C PRO A 105 13.81 -7.55 -8.78
N ASP A 106 14.28 -7.15 -7.59
CA ASP A 106 14.15 -7.97 -6.40
C ASP A 106 12.85 -7.75 -5.64
N CYS A 107 11.99 -6.84 -6.12
CA CYS A 107 10.72 -6.61 -5.47
C CYS A 107 9.77 -7.77 -5.73
N ALA A 108 8.81 -7.94 -4.81
CA ALA A 108 7.80 -8.97 -4.97
C ALA A 108 7.09 -8.82 -6.31
N GLU A 109 6.88 -9.94 -6.96
CA GLU A 109 6.25 -9.96 -8.29
C GLU A 109 4.87 -9.31 -8.28
N ALA A 110 4.12 -9.54 -7.19
CA ALA A 110 2.79 -8.98 -7.06
C ALA A 110 2.77 -7.46 -7.15
N LEU A 111 3.87 -6.79 -6.78
CA LEU A 111 3.96 -5.34 -6.74
C LEU A 111 4.44 -4.71 -8.05
N GLN A 112 5.00 -5.51 -8.95
CA GLN A 112 5.59 -5.02 -10.20
C GLN A 112 4.63 -4.17 -11.06
N PRO A 113 3.32 -4.47 -11.10
CA PRO A 113 2.42 -3.63 -11.89
C PRO A 113 2.41 -2.16 -11.50
N LEU A 114 2.82 -1.83 -10.28
CA LEU A 114 2.84 -0.44 -9.82
C LEU A 114 4.12 0.30 -10.24
N SER A 115 5.02 -0.35 -10.96
CA SER A 115 6.24 0.32 -11.45
C SER A 115 5.94 1.53 -12.32
N ALA A 116 4.83 1.50 -13.06
CA ALA A 116 4.45 2.60 -13.94
C ALA A 116 4.19 3.91 -13.18
N VAL A 117 3.93 3.82 -11.87
CA VAL A 117 3.65 4.99 -11.05
C VAL A 117 4.83 5.97 -11.04
N HIS A 118 6.05 5.47 -11.28
CA HIS A 118 7.25 6.33 -11.22
C HIS A 118 7.19 7.53 -12.17
N LYS A 119 6.41 7.43 -13.23
CA LYS A 119 6.25 8.51 -14.20
C LYS A 119 5.28 9.60 -13.72
N TYR A 120 4.57 9.34 -12.64
CA TYR A 120 3.48 10.21 -12.18
C TYR A 120 3.72 10.54 -10.71
N ARG A 121 4.56 11.53 -10.47
CA ARG A 121 5.05 11.85 -9.11
C ARG A 121 3.95 12.03 -8.09
N SER A 122 2.84 12.66 -8.46
CA SER A 122 1.74 12.86 -7.54
C SER A 122 1.10 11.55 -7.10
N ARG A 123 1.24 10.50 -7.92
CA ARG A 123 0.66 9.20 -7.61
C ARG A 123 1.56 8.35 -6.72
N ILE A 124 2.83 8.70 -6.61
CA ILE A 124 3.74 7.98 -5.72
C ILE A 124 3.23 8.04 -4.29
N LYS A 125 2.75 9.20 -3.85
CA LYS A 125 2.18 9.34 -2.51
C LYS A 125 0.91 8.52 -2.34
N CYS A 126 0.10 8.42 -3.40
CA CYS A 126 -1.08 7.55 -3.36
C CYS A 126 -0.67 6.08 -3.19
N ALA A 127 0.37 5.67 -3.89
CA ALA A 127 0.84 4.28 -3.83
C ALA A 127 1.44 3.93 -2.48
N THR A 128 2.13 4.86 -1.83
CA THR A 128 2.79 4.58 -0.56
C THR A 128 1.89 4.75 0.65
N LEU A 129 0.76 5.43 0.52
CA LEU A 129 -0.12 5.72 1.65
C LEU A 129 -0.56 4.47 2.42
N PRO A 130 -1.05 3.41 1.78
CA PRO A 130 -1.47 2.21 2.54
C PRO A 130 -0.30 1.59 3.30
N TRP A 131 0.89 1.66 2.74
CA TRP A 131 2.08 1.10 3.38
C TRP A 131 2.47 1.87 4.62
N HIS A 132 2.37 3.22 4.57
CA HIS A 132 2.61 4.04 5.76
C HIS A 132 1.63 3.67 6.87
N ALA A 133 0.36 3.47 6.51
CA ALA A 133 -0.65 3.09 7.51
C ALA A 133 -0.34 1.70 8.09
N LEU A 134 0.04 0.75 7.24
CA LEU A 134 0.37 -0.60 7.70
C LEU A 134 1.56 -0.58 8.66
N ILE A 135 2.62 0.13 8.30
CA ILE A 135 3.81 0.22 9.16
C ILE A 135 3.45 0.88 10.50
N ALA A 136 2.64 1.94 10.47
CA ALA A 136 2.21 2.60 11.71
C ALA A 136 1.42 1.64 12.60
N ALA A 137 0.55 0.84 12.01
CA ALA A 137 -0.22 -0.15 12.76
C ALA A 137 0.70 -1.17 13.42
N LEU A 138 1.67 -1.69 12.64
CA LEU A 138 2.59 -2.69 13.14
C LEU A 138 3.53 -2.16 14.21
N ASP A 139 3.87 -0.87 14.15
CA ASP A 139 4.69 -0.22 15.18
C ASP A 139 3.88 0.09 16.44
N GLY A 140 2.60 -0.23 16.45
CA GLY A 140 1.74 0.04 17.59
C GLY A 140 1.25 1.47 17.66
N LYS A 141 1.40 2.23 16.60
CA LYS A 141 0.91 3.60 16.52
C LYS A 141 -0.50 3.57 15.96
N THR A 142 -1.47 3.91 16.78
CA THR A 142 -2.87 3.85 16.38
C THR A 142 -3.39 5.16 15.83
N THR A 143 -2.52 6.15 15.72
CA THR A 143 -2.91 7.47 15.23
C THR A 143 -2.89 7.52 13.72
N SER A 144 -3.51 8.56 13.16
CA SER A 144 -3.49 8.79 11.73
C SER A 144 -2.08 9.12 11.26
N VAL A 145 -1.75 8.65 10.06
CA VAL A 145 -0.51 9.03 9.39
C VAL A 145 -0.86 9.68 8.07
N SER A 146 0.07 10.46 7.54
CA SER A 146 -0.10 11.14 6.27
C SER A 146 1.08 10.81 5.37
N SER A 147 0.82 10.61 4.09
CA SER A 147 1.89 10.43 3.11
C SER A 147 2.70 11.70 2.93
N GLU A 148 2.13 12.85 3.32
CA GLU A 148 2.85 14.13 3.29
C GLU A 148 3.88 14.23 4.41
N GLY A 149 3.57 13.67 5.54
CA GLY A 149 4.40 13.74 6.71
C GLY A 149 5.55 12.84 6.68
N GLY A 150 5.55 11.98 5.84
CA GLY A 150 6.67 11.21 5.60
C GLY A 150 7.30 10.58 6.74
N SER A 151 7.24 10.55 7.62
CA SER A 151 7.97 10.12 8.55
C SER A 151 8.00 9.07 8.84
N PRO A 152 8.69 8.82 9.27
CA PRO A 152 9.80 8.16 9.54
C PRO A 152 9.84 7.05 9.48
#